data_808168218ff5e58478fd1d52272071be
#
_entry.id   808168218ff5e58478fd1d52272071be
#
_cell.length_a   1.000
_cell.length_b   1.000
_cell.length_c   1.000
_cell.angle_alpha   90.00
_cell.angle_beta   90.00
_cell.angle_gamma   90.00
#
_symmetry.space_group_name_H-M   'P 1'
#
loop_
_entity.id
_entity.type
_entity.pdbx_description
1 polymer ?
#
loop_
_entity_poly.entity_id
_entity_poly.type
_entity_poly.pdbx_seq_one_letter_code
_entity_poly.pdbx_strand_id
1 'polypeptide(L)'
;MRPRTTISAAAAAVAVVVAAGTAAADPLDEFGFGAAAAATAGARTATATGPEAAHHNPAGVALGIHPAVLVGWGYGAMRLSINGRDARVLDAHGTTMGLAVPVALGGGWTLGTGIALYLPDQFLARLQLIPNNEPHFALLDNDPHRAVVEPVTAVAYGDKLALGVGASVLANARSKKIVFDVGVVAGEKVGEAELDVELPVRLAPLIGLWARPHPRVRAGLTYRGQLALDIALDILANVQIAGVVTGDVLVSLRASNYFTPARFGGGVAIDVLPELTLEADLTINRWSAYPAAADLAVLIALDIAPPLVSTSLPVPAFTDTVDGKLGVEYRRPGRRTDVAVRAGGAWRPTPVPPQIGLTSWADGDRLLLTAGVGVTLADWAPILTRPIDLDLALQWQHVARQLTQKHIETVPGEAFSSGGNILHAGVSATVRF
;
A
#
# COMPACT_ATOMS: atom_id res chain seq x y z
N MET A 1 37.86 17.23 -43.25
CA MET A 1 37.93 16.30 -42.12
C MET A 1 37.23 16.93 -40.91
N ARG A 2 36.03 16.46 -40.56
CA ARG A 2 35.33 16.87 -39.35
C ARG A 2 35.42 15.71 -38.35
N PRO A 3 35.76 15.94 -37.10
CA PRO A 3 35.81 14.87 -36.13
C PRO A 3 34.39 14.39 -35.80
N ARG A 4 34.13 13.10 -35.88
CA ARG A 4 32.99 12.41 -35.38
C ARG A 4 33.09 12.33 -33.84
N THR A 5 32.32 13.10 -33.13
CA THR A 5 32.09 12.92 -31.68
C THR A 5 31.23 11.67 -31.48
N THR A 6 31.84 10.61 -31.03
CA THR A 6 31.19 9.43 -30.50
C THR A 6 30.61 9.80 -29.16
N ILE A 7 29.27 9.96 -29.08
CA ILE A 7 28.55 10.06 -27.80
C ILE A 7 28.53 8.63 -27.23
N SER A 8 29.42 8.40 -26.29
CA SER A 8 29.32 7.22 -25.40
C SER A 8 28.10 7.39 -24.54
N ALA A 9 27.06 6.63 -24.81
CA ALA A 9 25.92 6.49 -23.91
C ALA A 9 26.41 5.81 -22.63
N ALA A 10 26.83 6.60 -21.66
CA ALA A 10 27.00 6.13 -20.28
C ALA A 10 25.61 5.82 -19.75
N ALA A 11 25.23 4.54 -19.79
CA ALA A 11 24.15 4.00 -19.01
C ALA A 11 24.55 4.20 -17.54
N ALA A 12 24.07 5.29 -16.94
CA ALA A 12 24.14 5.48 -15.50
C ALA A 12 23.19 4.44 -14.87
N ALA A 13 23.72 3.27 -14.57
CA ALA A 13 23.10 2.35 -13.65
C ALA A 13 23.09 3.06 -12.29
N VAL A 14 21.94 3.63 -11.93
CA VAL A 14 21.68 4.08 -10.56
C VAL A 14 21.59 2.81 -9.72
N ALA A 15 22.71 2.40 -9.16
CA ALA A 15 22.76 1.41 -8.11
C ALA A 15 22.14 2.07 -6.85
N VAL A 16 20.84 1.94 -6.69
CA VAL A 16 20.16 2.24 -5.44
C VAL A 16 20.64 1.18 -4.45
N VAL A 17 21.57 1.55 -3.59
CA VAL A 17 21.88 0.77 -2.39
C VAL A 17 20.68 0.88 -1.49
N VAL A 18 19.76 -0.07 -1.60
CA VAL A 18 18.62 -0.22 -0.68
C VAL A 18 19.20 -0.71 0.64
N ALA A 19 19.39 0.20 1.58
CA ALA A 19 19.60 -0.19 2.98
C ALA A 19 18.38 -1.02 3.42
N ALA A 20 18.63 -2.25 3.85
CA ALA A 20 17.60 -3.19 4.27
C ALA A 20 16.81 -2.62 5.46
N GLY A 21 15.60 -2.16 5.19
CA GLY A 21 14.60 -1.77 6.18
C GLY A 21 13.40 -2.72 6.11
N THR A 22 12.79 -2.98 7.24
CA THR A 22 11.68 -3.91 7.44
C THR A 22 10.36 -3.36 6.90
N ALA A 23 9.50 -4.17 6.34
CA ALA A 23 8.35 -3.80 5.53
C ALA A 23 6.98 -4.16 6.15
N ALA A 24 5.95 -3.38 5.89
CA ALA A 24 4.51 -3.67 6.03
C ALA A 24 3.64 -2.74 5.15
N ALA A 25 2.40 -2.97 4.94
CA ALA A 25 1.29 -2.54 4.04
C ALA A 25 1.33 -1.21 3.22
N ASP A 26 0.49 -1.11 2.18
CA ASP A 26 0.54 -0.07 1.15
C ASP A 26 -0.40 1.11 1.43
N PRO A 27 0.07 2.20 2.06
CA PRO A 27 -0.73 3.39 2.29
C PRO A 27 -1.08 4.13 0.99
N LEU A 28 -0.36 3.83 -0.11
CA LEU A 28 -0.60 4.43 -1.41
C LEU A 28 -1.93 3.98 -2.00
N ASP A 29 -2.34 2.75 -1.69
CA ASP A 29 -3.65 2.24 -2.07
C ASP A 29 -4.78 2.86 -1.24
N GLU A 30 -4.49 3.23 0.01
CA GLU A 30 -5.48 3.82 0.90
C GLU A 30 -5.68 5.32 0.62
N PHE A 31 -4.60 6.06 0.45
CA PHE A 31 -4.63 7.51 0.34
C PHE A 31 -4.26 8.05 -1.04
N GLY A 32 -3.69 7.23 -1.93
CA GLY A 32 -3.19 7.61 -3.25
C GLY A 32 -1.72 8.05 -3.23
N PHE A 33 -1.07 8.00 -4.39
CA PHE A 33 0.31 8.46 -4.58
C PHE A 33 0.32 9.90 -5.13
N GLY A 34 0.69 10.86 -4.28
CA GLY A 34 0.65 12.29 -4.59
C GLY A 34 -0.71 12.95 -4.31
N ALA A 35 -0.70 14.23 -3.98
CA ALA A 35 -1.90 14.95 -3.59
C ALA A 35 -2.91 15.11 -4.75
N ALA A 36 -2.45 15.21 -6.00
CA ALA A 36 -3.36 15.29 -7.15
C ALA A 36 -4.20 14.01 -7.30
N ALA A 37 -3.60 12.84 -7.11
CA ALA A 37 -4.31 11.57 -7.12
C ALA A 37 -5.22 11.40 -5.89
N ALA A 38 -4.75 11.80 -4.72
CA ALA A 38 -5.53 11.80 -3.50
C ALA A 38 -6.82 12.65 -3.67
N ALA A 39 -6.73 13.80 -4.34
CA ALA A 39 -7.85 14.70 -4.59
C ALA A 39 -8.92 14.15 -5.54
N THR A 40 -8.60 13.12 -6.34
CA THR A 40 -9.53 12.45 -7.27
C THR A 40 -9.93 11.05 -6.80
N ALA A 41 -9.85 10.77 -5.50
CA ALA A 41 -10.11 9.46 -4.91
C ALA A 41 -9.27 8.32 -5.53
N GLY A 42 -8.11 8.63 -6.10
CA GLY A 42 -7.25 7.69 -6.81
C GLY A 42 -7.80 7.22 -8.17
N ALA A 43 -8.78 7.90 -8.76
CA ALA A 43 -9.22 7.67 -10.13
C ALA A 43 -8.17 8.29 -11.08
N ARG A 44 -7.14 7.51 -11.47
CA ARG A 44 -5.97 7.96 -12.23
C ARG A 44 -5.45 6.91 -13.22
N THR A 45 -6.19 5.83 -13.44
CA THR A 45 -5.74 4.72 -14.31
C THR A 45 -5.52 5.17 -15.76
N ALA A 46 -6.34 6.13 -16.24
CA ALA A 46 -6.24 6.66 -17.60
C ALA A 46 -5.54 8.02 -17.70
N THR A 47 -5.33 8.74 -16.58
CA THR A 47 -4.78 10.11 -16.59
C THR A 47 -3.41 10.25 -15.97
N ALA A 48 -2.93 9.29 -15.16
CA ALA A 48 -1.63 9.38 -14.52
C ALA A 48 -0.49 9.45 -15.55
N THR A 49 0.38 10.46 -15.38
CA THR A 49 1.61 10.65 -16.16
C THR A 49 2.74 11.08 -15.25
N GLY A 50 3.98 10.96 -15.75
CA GLY A 50 5.16 11.35 -14.96
C GLY A 50 5.32 10.48 -13.69
N PRO A 51 5.78 11.06 -12.55
CA PRO A 51 6.08 10.28 -11.34
C PRO A 51 4.88 9.53 -10.76
N GLU A 52 3.66 10.10 -10.80
CA GLU A 52 2.44 9.46 -10.30
C GLU A 52 2.12 8.15 -11.04
N ALA A 53 2.49 8.10 -12.33
CA ALA A 53 2.21 6.94 -13.16
C ALA A 53 2.95 5.68 -12.68
N ALA A 54 4.11 5.82 -12.03
CA ALA A 54 4.84 4.66 -11.51
C ALA A 54 3.97 3.82 -10.57
N HIS A 55 3.08 4.47 -9.81
CA HIS A 55 2.12 3.78 -8.95
C HIS A 55 0.79 3.51 -9.67
N HIS A 56 0.14 4.52 -10.26
CA HIS A 56 -1.25 4.38 -10.75
C HIS A 56 -1.37 3.57 -12.04
N ASN A 57 -0.50 3.80 -13.02
CA ASN A 57 -0.43 3.04 -14.28
C ASN A 57 0.98 3.15 -14.87
N PRO A 58 1.82 2.11 -14.77
CA PRO A 58 3.21 2.13 -15.22
C PRO A 58 3.40 2.63 -16.66
N ALA A 59 2.42 2.44 -17.54
CA ALA A 59 2.50 2.92 -18.93
C ALA A 59 2.69 4.44 -19.02
N GLY A 60 2.14 5.20 -18.06
CA GLY A 60 2.15 6.66 -18.05
C GLY A 60 3.53 7.29 -17.83
N VAL A 61 4.55 6.54 -17.35
CA VAL A 61 5.89 7.10 -17.17
C VAL A 61 6.58 7.43 -18.52
N ALA A 62 6.14 6.81 -19.62
CA ALA A 62 6.63 7.08 -20.96
C ALA A 62 5.84 8.20 -21.68
N LEU A 63 4.73 8.67 -21.12
CA LEU A 63 3.88 9.71 -21.72
C LEU A 63 4.29 11.13 -21.32
N GLY A 64 5.18 11.28 -20.35
CA GLY A 64 5.78 12.56 -19.98
C GLY A 64 6.66 13.11 -21.09
N ILE A 65 6.80 14.45 -21.12
CA ILE A 65 7.68 15.13 -22.08
C ILE A 65 9.06 15.42 -21.43
N HIS A 66 9.08 15.64 -20.13
CA HIS A 66 10.24 16.06 -19.36
C HIS A 66 10.47 15.11 -18.18
N PRO A 67 11.74 14.92 -17.77
CA PRO A 67 12.01 14.30 -16.48
C PRO A 67 11.32 15.09 -15.36
N ALA A 68 10.79 14.36 -14.38
CA ALA A 68 10.09 14.98 -13.27
C ALA A 68 10.34 14.24 -11.95
N VAL A 69 10.38 15.01 -10.87
CA VAL A 69 10.48 14.52 -9.50
C VAL A 69 9.29 15.02 -8.71
N LEU A 70 8.65 14.11 -8.00
CA LEU A 70 7.56 14.40 -7.06
C LEU A 70 8.06 14.14 -5.64
N VAL A 71 7.74 15.06 -4.73
CA VAL A 71 7.86 14.86 -3.27
C VAL A 71 6.56 15.29 -2.64
N GLY A 72 6.02 14.46 -1.77
CA GLY A 72 4.78 14.74 -1.05
C GLY A 72 4.83 14.21 0.37
N TRP A 73 3.89 14.66 1.17
CA TRP A 73 3.66 14.18 2.53
C TRP A 73 2.16 14.11 2.79
N GLY A 74 1.74 13.11 3.56
CA GLY A 74 0.36 12.90 3.92
C GLY A 74 0.17 12.45 5.36
N TYR A 75 -0.99 12.80 5.93
CA TYR A 75 -1.42 12.41 7.26
C TYR A 75 -2.85 11.90 7.22
N GLY A 76 -3.06 10.67 7.69
CA GLY A 76 -4.35 10.00 7.79
C GLY A 76 -4.73 9.74 9.26
N ALA A 77 -5.75 10.43 9.75
CA ALA A 77 -6.27 10.29 11.10
C ALA A 77 -7.32 9.16 11.16
N MET A 78 -7.02 8.08 11.87
CA MET A 78 -7.88 6.91 12.05
C MET A 78 -8.83 7.12 13.23
N ARG A 79 -10.09 7.48 12.95
CA ARG A 79 -11.14 7.70 13.96
C ARG A 79 -12.14 6.54 13.92
N LEU A 80 -11.64 5.36 14.25
CA LEU A 80 -12.36 4.09 14.20
C LEU A 80 -12.76 3.66 15.61
N SER A 81 -13.87 2.97 15.71
CA SER A 81 -14.40 2.52 17.00
C SER A 81 -14.87 1.07 16.97
N ILE A 82 -14.71 0.41 18.10
CA ILE A 82 -15.27 -0.90 18.41
C ILE A 82 -16.08 -0.76 19.69
N ASN A 83 -17.36 -1.15 19.66
CA ASN A 83 -18.32 -0.99 20.77
C ASN A 83 -18.40 0.45 21.30
N GLY A 84 -18.28 1.45 20.40
CA GLY A 84 -18.32 2.87 20.75
C GLY A 84 -17.05 3.38 21.46
N ARG A 85 -16.02 2.57 21.60
CA ARG A 85 -14.70 2.96 22.12
C ARG A 85 -13.71 3.09 20.99
N ASP A 86 -12.69 3.95 21.16
CA ASP A 86 -11.60 4.07 20.22
C ASP A 86 -10.94 2.70 19.99
N ALA A 87 -10.86 2.29 18.72
CA ALA A 87 -10.23 1.04 18.31
C ALA A 87 -8.69 1.06 18.42
N ARG A 88 -8.09 2.23 18.71
CA ARG A 88 -6.65 2.45 18.84
C ARG A 88 -5.83 2.11 17.59
N VAL A 89 -6.48 2.17 16.41
CA VAL A 89 -5.75 2.09 15.14
C VAL A 89 -4.88 3.34 15.02
N LEU A 90 -3.59 3.16 14.73
CA LEU A 90 -2.66 4.27 14.65
C LEU A 90 -2.91 5.14 13.43
N ASP A 91 -2.76 6.44 13.61
CA ASP A 91 -2.76 7.40 12.52
C ASP A 91 -1.58 7.10 11.56
N ALA A 92 -1.83 7.17 10.26
CA ALA A 92 -0.84 6.89 9.23
C ALA A 92 -0.29 8.19 8.66
N HIS A 93 1.02 8.33 8.60
CA HIS A 93 1.65 9.46 7.93
C HIS A 93 3.01 9.07 7.33
N GLY A 94 3.38 9.76 6.25
CA GLY A 94 4.61 9.45 5.56
C GLY A 94 4.86 10.30 4.33
N THR A 95 6.05 10.12 3.79
CA THR A 95 6.59 10.85 2.65
C THR A 95 6.46 10.01 1.38
N THR A 96 5.90 10.60 0.33
CA THR A 96 5.90 10.05 -1.03
C THR A 96 7.00 10.70 -1.85
N MET A 97 7.74 9.90 -2.62
CA MET A 97 8.74 10.36 -3.57
C MET A 97 8.55 9.65 -4.90
N GLY A 98 8.63 10.37 -6.00
CA GLY A 98 8.51 9.82 -7.34
C GLY A 98 9.51 10.42 -8.32
N LEU A 99 9.97 9.60 -9.25
CA LEU A 99 10.79 10.01 -10.36
C LEU A 99 10.23 9.41 -11.65
N ALA A 100 10.20 10.19 -12.71
CA ALA A 100 9.98 9.70 -14.07
C ALA A 100 10.95 10.36 -15.03
N VAL A 101 11.53 9.56 -15.91
CA VAL A 101 12.51 10.00 -16.92
C VAL A 101 12.08 9.44 -18.28
N PRO A 102 11.33 10.21 -19.10
CA PRO A 102 11.04 9.86 -20.48
C PRO A 102 12.24 10.18 -21.37
N VAL A 103 12.57 9.29 -22.31
CA VAL A 103 13.65 9.42 -23.29
C VAL A 103 13.12 9.13 -24.69
N ALA A 104 13.14 10.13 -25.58
CA ALA A 104 12.75 9.94 -26.97
C ALA A 104 13.77 9.05 -27.70
N LEU A 105 13.29 7.95 -28.30
CA LEU A 105 14.11 7.01 -29.08
C LEU A 105 14.11 7.32 -30.59
N GLY A 106 13.27 8.26 -31.04
CA GLY A 106 13.01 8.53 -32.45
C GLY A 106 11.88 7.70 -33.06
N GLY A 107 11.43 8.05 -34.27
CA GLY A 107 10.33 7.34 -34.93
C GLY A 107 8.99 7.36 -34.19
N GLY A 108 8.79 8.29 -33.28
CA GLY A 108 7.58 8.37 -32.44
C GLY A 108 7.62 7.49 -31.19
N TRP A 109 8.74 6.80 -30.90
CA TRP A 109 8.89 5.98 -29.72
C TRP A 109 9.51 6.75 -28.55
N THR A 110 8.99 6.52 -27.36
CA THR A 110 9.53 7.03 -26.09
C THR A 110 9.72 5.88 -25.12
N LEU A 111 10.89 5.80 -24.50
CA LEU A 111 11.17 4.93 -23.35
C LEU A 111 11.01 5.77 -22.07
N GLY A 112 10.22 5.29 -21.13
CA GLY A 112 10.09 5.89 -19.81
C GLY A 112 10.63 4.96 -18.73
N THR A 113 11.34 5.52 -17.76
CA THR A 113 11.69 4.81 -16.52
C THR A 113 11.22 5.64 -15.34
N GLY A 114 10.78 4.98 -14.29
CA GLY A 114 10.27 5.66 -13.10
C GLY A 114 10.38 4.83 -11.85
N ILE A 115 10.18 5.49 -10.74
CA ILE A 115 10.10 4.85 -9.42
C ILE A 115 9.07 5.60 -8.58
N ALA A 116 8.23 4.87 -7.87
CA ALA A 116 7.43 5.38 -6.76
C ALA A 116 7.98 4.83 -5.46
N LEU A 117 8.07 5.69 -4.46
CA LEU A 117 8.56 5.37 -3.12
C LEU A 117 7.63 5.99 -2.08
N TYR A 118 7.26 5.21 -1.08
CA TYR A 118 6.62 5.70 0.14
C TYR A 118 7.44 5.30 1.36
N LEU A 119 7.65 6.25 2.24
CA LEU A 119 8.35 6.07 3.51
C LEU A 119 7.45 6.55 4.65
N PRO A 120 6.97 5.66 5.51
CA PRO A 120 6.27 6.05 6.73
C PRO A 120 7.23 6.73 7.71
N ASP A 121 6.75 7.74 8.43
CA ASP A 121 7.60 8.56 9.30
C ASP A 121 7.89 7.89 10.65
N GLN A 122 6.98 7.02 11.12
CA GLN A 122 7.09 6.40 12.44
C GLN A 122 7.84 5.08 12.45
N PHE A 123 7.54 4.21 11.48
CA PHE A 123 8.08 2.86 11.40
C PHE A 123 8.34 2.51 9.94
N LEU A 124 9.51 1.98 9.62
CA LEU A 124 9.75 1.38 8.30
C LEU A 124 8.91 0.12 8.09
N ALA A 125 8.56 -0.54 9.18
CA ALA A 125 7.57 -1.61 9.25
C ALA A 125 7.02 -1.70 10.67
N ARG A 126 5.73 -1.97 10.78
CA ARG A 126 5.07 -2.29 12.04
C ARG A 126 4.58 -3.72 12.00
N LEU A 127 4.89 -4.46 13.04
CA LEU A 127 4.34 -5.77 13.29
C LEU A 127 3.54 -5.72 14.58
N GLN A 128 2.23 -5.83 14.47
CA GLN A 128 1.36 -6.00 15.62
C GLN A 128 0.58 -7.29 15.44
N LEU A 129 0.78 -8.22 16.35
CA LEU A 129 0.01 -9.45 16.42
C LEU A 129 -1.13 -9.23 17.40
N ILE A 130 -2.35 -9.22 16.89
CA ILE A 130 -3.58 -9.14 17.70
C ILE A 130 -4.22 -10.53 17.66
N PRO A 131 -4.63 -11.08 18.82
CA PRO A 131 -5.33 -12.36 18.84
C PRO A 131 -6.59 -12.31 17.96
N ASN A 132 -6.80 -13.33 17.11
CA ASN A 132 -7.88 -13.32 16.15
C ASN A 132 -9.30 -13.27 16.76
N ASN A 133 -9.43 -13.64 18.02
CA ASN A 133 -10.67 -13.55 18.78
C ASN A 133 -10.90 -12.18 19.43
N GLU A 134 -9.92 -11.28 19.40
CA GLU A 134 -10.04 -9.90 19.86
C GLU A 134 -10.54 -9.02 18.71
N PRO A 135 -11.62 -8.24 18.91
CA PRO A 135 -12.11 -7.36 17.86
C PRO A 135 -11.10 -6.30 17.44
N HIS A 136 -10.70 -6.29 16.17
CA HIS A 136 -9.72 -5.35 15.61
C HIS A 136 -9.93 -5.13 14.11
N PHE A 137 -9.44 -4.00 13.57
CA PHE A 137 -9.50 -3.67 12.16
C PHE A 137 -8.32 -4.30 11.40
N ALA A 138 -8.41 -5.60 11.09
CA ALA A 138 -7.33 -6.39 10.52
C ALA A 138 -6.66 -5.77 9.28
N LEU A 139 -7.43 -5.07 8.44
CA LEU A 139 -6.93 -4.45 7.21
C LEU A 139 -6.33 -3.06 7.42
N LEU A 140 -6.52 -2.43 8.59
CA LEU A 140 -6.07 -1.06 8.87
C LEU A 140 -5.02 -0.98 9.99
N ASP A 141 -4.91 -1.99 10.84
CA ASP A 141 -4.00 -1.96 11.99
C ASP A 141 -2.52 -1.97 11.56
N ASN A 142 -2.17 -2.70 10.52
CA ASN A 142 -0.79 -2.82 10.04
C ASN A 142 -0.57 -2.19 8.67
N ASP A 143 -1.58 -2.16 7.82
CA ASP A 143 -1.50 -1.81 6.42
C ASP A 143 -0.89 -0.44 6.10
N PRO A 144 -1.18 0.64 6.80
CA PRO A 144 -0.68 1.96 6.44
C PRO A 144 0.78 2.25 6.84
N HIS A 145 1.49 1.29 7.46
CA HIS A 145 2.77 1.55 8.11
C HIS A 145 3.96 0.80 7.49
N ARG A 146 4.15 0.87 6.17
CA ARG A 146 5.31 0.26 5.51
C ARG A 146 5.92 1.12 4.43
N ALA A 147 7.21 0.88 4.17
CA ALA A 147 7.87 1.39 2.98
C ALA A 147 7.44 0.61 1.73
N VAL A 148 7.16 1.35 0.65
CA VAL A 148 6.80 0.80 -0.67
C VAL A 148 7.79 1.32 -1.69
N VAL A 149 8.29 0.43 -2.56
CA VAL A 149 9.22 0.75 -3.65
C VAL A 149 8.69 0.12 -4.93
N GLU A 150 8.43 0.93 -5.94
CA GLU A 150 7.85 0.48 -7.21
C GLU A 150 8.68 1.00 -8.41
N PRO A 151 9.77 0.32 -8.78
CA PRO A 151 10.48 0.59 -10.02
C PRO A 151 9.66 0.13 -11.22
N VAL A 152 9.59 0.97 -12.25
CA VAL A 152 8.83 0.72 -13.46
C VAL A 152 9.57 1.16 -14.71
N THR A 153 9.25 0.53 -15.84
CA THR A 153 9.68 0.96 -17.16
C THR A 153 8.53 0.85 -18.15
N ALA A 154 8.50 1.70 -19.16
CA ALA A 154 7.44 1.72 -20.16
C ALA A 154 7.95 2.14 -21.52
N VAL A 155 7.21 1.75 -22.55
CA VAL A 155 7.39 2.24 -23.92
C VAL A 155 6.08 2.86 -24.40
N ALA A 156 6.17 3.99 -25.09
CA ALA A 156 5.05 4.66 -25.72
C ALA A 156 5.30 4.88 -27.22
N TYR A 157 4.22 4.84 -27.99
CA TYR A 157 4.22 5.22 -29.41
C TYR A 157 3.35 6.45 -29.58
N GLY A 158 4.00 7.59 -29.72
CA GLY A 158 3.35 8.90 -29.73
C GLY A 158 2.51 9.12 -28.47
N ASP A 159 1.35 9.73 -28.70
CA ASP A 159 0.29 9.93 -27.71
C ASP A 159 -0.88 8.96 -27.88
N LYS A 160 -0.64 7.78 -28.48
CA LYS A 160 -1.69 6.83 -28.85
C LYS A 160 -1.72 5.58 -27.99
N LEU A 161 -0.56 5.02 -27.69
CA LEU A 161 -0.45 3.75 -26.98
C LEU A 161 0.80 3.74 -26.12
N ALA A 162 0.69 3.20 -24.92
CA ALA A 162 1.84 2.92 -24.05
C ALA A 162 1.64 1.60 -23.29
N LEU A 163 2.74 0.91 -23.05
CA LEU A 163 2.81 -0.31 -22.24
C LEU A 163 3.90 -0.14 -21.20
N GLY A 164 3.58 -0.43 -19.94
CA GLY A 164 4.52 -0.35 -18.83
C GLY A 164 4.56 -1.63 -18.01
N VAL A 165 5.71 -1.91 -17.46
CA VAL A 165 5.95 -3.03 -16.55
C VAL A 165 6.80 -2.58 -15.37
N GLY A 166 6.65 -3.24 -14.24
CA GLY A 166 7.41 -2.95 -13.03
C GLY A 166 7.18 -4.01 -11.95
N ALA A 167 7.60 -3.68 -10.76
CA ALA A 167 7.36 -4.53 -9.60
C ALA A 167 7.13 -3.68 -8.35
N SER A 168 6.21 -4.10 -7.50
CA SER A 168 6.15 -3.64 -6.11
C SER A 168 7.09 -4.50 -5.28
N VAL A 169 8.00 -3.86 -4.58
CA VAL A 169 9.08 -4.51 -3.83
C VAL A 169 8.80 -4.39 -2.35
N LEU A 170 8.69 -5.52 -1.69
CA LEU A 170 8.67 -5.61 -0.24
C LEU A 170 10.07 -5.93 0.26
N ALA A 171 10.68 -5.00 1.01
CA ALA A 171 12.04 -5.13 1.46
C ALA A 171 12.21 -6.25 2.49
N ASN A 172 13.42 -6.80 2.54
CA ASN A 172 13.83 -7.84 3.48
C ASN A 172 14.25 -7.23 4.82
N ALA A 173 13.89 -7.89 5.92
CA ALA A 173 14.51 -7.66 7.21
C ALA A 173 14.89 -9.00 7.84
N ARG A 174 16.10 -9.06 8.35
CA ARG A 174 16.55 -10.16 9.23
C ARG A 174 16.78 -9.58 10.61
N SER A 175 16.09 -10.11 11.61
CA SER A 175 16.47 -9.88 12.99
C SER A 175 17.62 -10.80 13.36
N LYS A 176 18.54 -10.32 14.17
CA LYS A 176 19.47 -11.21 14.86
C LYS A 176 18.66 -12.01 15.89
N LYS A 177 19.07 -13.26 16.09
CA LYS A 177 18.65 -14.12 17.17
C LYS A 177 18.51 -13.31 18.46
N ILE A 178 17.28 -13.21 18.97
CA ILE A 178 16.97 -12.54 20.23
C ILE A 178 16.77 -13.64 21.26
N VAL A 179 17.62 -13.67 22.26
CA VAL A 179 17.48 -14.60 23.40
C VAL A 179 16.94 -13.79 24.56
N PHE A 180 15.89 -14.27 25.19
CA PHE A 180 15.30 -13.66 26.37
C PHE A 180 14.93 -14.72 27.41
N ASP A 181 15.05 -14.36 28.68
CA ASP A 181 14.68 -15.23 29.78
C ASP A 181 13.16 -15.33 29.93
N VAL A 182 12.64 -16.54 30.03
CA VAL A 182 11.21 -16.79 30.20
C VAL A 182 10.93 -17.17 31.63
N GLY A 183 10.28 -16.23 32.33
CA GLY A 183 9.83 -16.43 33.71
C GLY A 183 10.96 -16.41 34.74
N VAL A 184 10.66 -15.86 35.91
CA VAL A 184 11.52 -15.90 37.09
C VAL A 184 10.66 -16.40 38.23
N VAL A 185 10.97 -17.58 38.79
CA VAL A 185 10.30 -18.12 39.96
C VAL A 185 11.34 -18.24 41.08
N ALA A 186 11.07 -17.60 42.20
CA ALA A 186 11.95 -17.61 43.39
C ALA A 186 13.39 -17.11 43.14
N GLY A 187 13.59 -16.24 42.14
CA GLY A 187 14.91 -15.68 41.80
C GLY A 187 15.74 -16.52 40.81
N GLU A 188 15.23 -17.65 40.37
CA GLU A 188 15.87 -18.49 39.34
C GLU A 188 15.16 -18.37 37.99
N LYS A 189 15.94 -18.42 36.88
CA LYS A 189 15.42 -18.43 35.55
C LYS A 189 14.70 -19.75 35.28
N VAL A 190 13.47 -19.67 34.75
CA VAL A 190 12.66 -20.85 34.44
C VAL A 190 12.99 -21.41 33.05
N GLY A 191 13.50 -20.58 32.16
CA GLY A 191 13.89 -20.98 30.81
C GLY A 191 14.46 -19.85 29.98
N GLU A 192 15.00 -20.19 28.82
CA GLU A 192 15.42 -19.25 27.77
C GLU A 192 14.53 -19.45 26.54
N ALA A 193 14.09 -18.36 25.95
CA ALA A 193 13.41 -18.39 24.66
C ALA A 193 14.28 -17.72 23.60
N GLU A 194 14.37 -18.34 22.47
CA GLU A 194 15.08 -17.86 21.29
C GLU A 194 14.08 -17.45 20.21
N LEU A 195 14.22 -16.24 19.73
CA LEU A 195 13.39 -15.68 18.65
C LEU A 195 14.26 -15.40 17.42
N ASP A 196 13.96 -16.05 16.31
CA ASP A 196 14.55 -15.74 15.00
C ASP A 196 13.45 -15.21 14.07
N VAL A 197 13.66 -14.03 13.51
CA VAL A 197 12.71 -13.39 12.59
C VAL A 197 13.38 -13.21 11.25
N GLU A 198 12.90 -13.93 10.24
CA GLU A 198 13.33 -13.79 8.87
C GLU A 198 12.18 -13.29 8.00
N LEU A 199 12.34 -12.11 7.41
CA LEU A 199 11.39 -11.51 6.46
C LEU A 199 12.00 -11.55 5.06
N PRO A 200 11.56 -12.43 4.15
CA PRO A 200 12.12 -12.53 2.81
C PRO A 200 11.72 -11.35 1.92
N VAL A 201 12.55 -11.03 0.92
CA VAL A 201 12.15 -10.11 -0.16
C VAL A 201 11.00 -10.72 -0.95
N ARG A 202 9.94 -9.95 -1.13
CA ARG A 202 8.81 -10.32 -1.98
C ARG A 202 8.66 -9.33 -3.12
N LEU A 203 8.29 -9.81 -4.29
CA LEU A 203 8.08 -9.02 -5.49
C LEU A 203 6.70 -9.34 -6.05
N ALA A 204 5.95 -8.29 -6.38
CA ALA A 204 4.69 -8.43 -7.11
C ALA A 204 4.79 -7.67 -8.44
N PRO A 205 4.42 -8.28 -9.57
CA PRO A 205 4.48 -7.63 -10.87
C PRO A 205 3.46 -6.50 -10.96
N LEU A 206 3.86 -5.41 -11.64
CA LEU A 206 3.03 -4.30 -12.05
C LEU A 206 3.01 -4.26 -13.57
N ILE A 207 1.82 -4.19 -14.17
CA ILE A 207 1.65 -4.08 -15.62
C ILE A 207 0.63 -2.98 -15.88
N GLY A 208 0.91 -2.13 -16.86
CA GLY A 208 0.02 -1.07 -17.27
C GLY A 208 -0.10 -0.99 -18.78
N LEU A 209 -1.30 -0.76 -19.26
CA LEU A 209 -1.61 -0.41 -20.64
C LEU A 209 -2.34 0.92 -20.65
N TRP A 210 -1.98 1.77 -21.58
CA TRP A 210 -2.65 3.03 -21.80
C TRP A 210 -2.90 3.26 -23.30
N ALA A 211 -4.06 3.81 -23.64
CA ALA A 211 -4.43 4.12 -25.00
C ALA A 211 -5.25 5.42 -25.08
N ARG A 212 -5.08 6.14 -26.20
CA ARG A 212 -5.86 7.31 -26.55
C ARG A 212 -6.60 7.08 -27.88
N PRO A 213 -7.75 6.37 -27.83
CA PRO A 213 -8.50 6.01 -29.03
C PRO A 213 -9.11 7.24 -29.72
N HIS A 214 -9.33 8.32 -28.98
CA HIS A 214 -9.87 9.58 -29.50
C HIS A 214 -9.17 10.77 -28.81
N PRO A 215 -9.01 11.94 -29.46
CA PRO A 215 -8.34 13.11 -28.83
C PRO A 215 -8.89 13.53 -27.46
N ARG A 216 -10.15 13.22 -27.18
CA ARG A 216 -10.82 13.52 -25.90
C ARG A 216 -11.01 12.32 -24.98
N VAL A 217 -10.57 11.11 -25.39
CA VAL A 217 -10.82 9.89 -24.63
C VAL A 217 -9.50 9.17 -24.39
N ARG A 218 -9.22 8.87 -23.14
CA ARG A 218 -8.08 8.05 -22.71
C ARG A 218 -8.62 6.83 -21.97
N ALA A 219 -7.95 5.71 -22.11
CA ALA A 219 -8.27 4.47 -21.42
C ALA A 219 -7.01 3.86 -20.84
N GLY A 220 -7.14 3.24 -19.69
CA GLY A 220 -6.04 2.55 -19.02
C GLY A 220 -6.48 1.20 -18.49
N LEU A 221 -5.57 0.22 -18.51
CA LEU A 221 -5.72 -1.05 -17.82
C LEU A 221 -4.49 -1.29 -16.97
N THR A 222 -4.68 -1.87 -15.80
CA THR A 222 -3.60 -2.18 -14.87
C THR A 222 -3.78 -3.58 -14.29
N TYR A 223 -2.66 -4.24 -14.06
CA TYR A 223 -2.56 -5.43 -13.24
C TYR A 223 -1.50 -5.22 -12.19
N ARG A 224 -1.84 -5.55 -10.96
CA ARG A 224 -0.95 -5.53 -9.81
C ARG A 224 -1.00 -6.90 -9.16
N GLY A 225 0.15 -7.56 -9.06
CA GLY A 225 0.25 -8.89 -8.47
C GLY A 225 -0.01 -8.87 -6.96
N GLN A 226 -0.35 -10.04 -6.44
CA GLN A 226 -0.50 -10.25 -5.00
C GLN A 226 0.85 -10.08 -4.30
N LEU A 227 0.82 -9.45 -3.14
CA LEU A 227 1.96 -9.35 -2.24
C LEU A 227 1.53 -9.82 -0.85
N ALA A 228 2.24 -10.80 -0.30
CA ALA A 228 2.01 -11.32 1.04
C ALA A 228 3.32 -11.37 1.82
N LEU A 229 3.26 -11.01 3.10
CA LEU A 229 4.34 -11.19 4.04
C LEU A 229 3.92 -12.25 5.06
N ASP A 230 4.45 -13.44 4.90
CA ASP A 230 4.30 -14.51 5.86
C ASP A 230 5.44 -14.43 6.87
N ILE A 231 5.10 -14.34 8.13
CA ILE A 231 6.03 -14.31 9.24
C ILE A 231 6.02 -15.69 9.88
N ALA A 232 7.18 -16.28 10.00
CA ALA A 232 7.40 -17.47 10.80
C ALA A 232 8.18 -17.09 12.05
N LEU A 233 7.60 -17.33 13.21
CA LEU A 233 8.24 -17.17 14.51
C LEU A 233 8.28 -18.56 15.17
N ASP A 234 9.46 -19.11 15.33
CA ASP A 234 9.67 -20.33 16.08
C ASP A 234 10.31 -19.94 17.43
N ILE A 235 9.56 -20.17 18.51
CA ILE A 235 9.99 -19.89 19.87
C ILE A 235 10.22 -21.24 20.54
N LEU A 236 11.46 -21.56 20.85
CA LEU A 236 11.83 -22.71 21.64
C LEU A 236 12.07 -22.26 23.09
N ALA A 237 11.23 -22.73 23.99
CA ALA A 237 11.40 -22.47 25.41
C ALA A 237 11.69 -23.79 26.14
N ASN A 238 12.84 -23.87 26.82
CA ASN A 238 13.16 -24.93 27.75
C ASN A 238 12.50 -24.59 29.08
N VAL A 239 11.63 -25.45 29.58
CA VAL A 239 10.91 -25.26 30.84
C VAL A 239 11.38 -26.29 31.85
N GLN A 240 11.82 -25.82 33.04
CA GLN A 240 12.19 -26.65 34.16
C GLN A 240 11.28 -26.31 35.34
N ILE A 241 10.43 -27.24 35.73
CA ILE A 241 9.47 -27.05 36.82
C ILE A 241 10.00 -27.79 38.06
N ALA A 242 10.30 -27.04 39.12
CA ALA A 242 10.73 -27.54 40.43
C ALA A 242 11.91 -28.55 40.42
N GLY A 243 12.76 -28.52 39.39
CA GLY A 243 13.89 -29.41 39.22
C GLY A 243 13.56 -30.88 38.96
N VAL A 244 12.28 -31.20 38.73
CA VAL A 244 11.81 -32.58 38.59
C VAL A 244 11.25 -32.85 37.19
N VAL A 245 10.69 -31.84 36.51
CA VAL A 245 10.13 -31.97 35.17
C VAL A 245 10.88 -31.05 34.23
N THR A 246 11.53 -31.61 33.24
CA THR A 246 12.14 -30.89 32.13
C THR A 246 11.31 -31.13 30.90
N GLY A 247 11.23 -30.13 30.04
CA GLY A 247 10.55 -30.27 28.77
C GLY A 247 10.78 -29.09 27.85
N ASP A 248 10.53 -29.32 26.60
CA ASP A 248 10.61 -28.32 25.53
C ASP A 248 9.22 -27.86 25.14
N VAL A 249 9.02 -26.55 25.08
CA VAL A 249 7.84 -25.92 24.51
C VAL A 249 8.26 -25.25 23.22
N LEU A 250 7.85 -25.82 22.09
CA LEU A 250 8.03 -25.21 20.79
C LEU A 250 6.71 -24.51 20.42
N VAL A 251 6.77 -23.20 20.29
CA VAL A 251 5.67 -22.39 19.77
C VAL A 251 6.05 -21.93 18.38
N SER A 252 5.45 -22.52 17.36
CA SER A 252 5.56 -22.07 15.99
C SER A 252 4.38 -21.18 15.65
N LEU A 253 4.62 -19.89 15.49
CA LEU A 253 3.65 -18.93 15.02
C LEU A 253 3.96 -18.61 13.55
N ARG A 254 3.03 -18.90 12.67
CA ARG A 254 3.04 -18.46 11.27
C ARG A 254 1.88 -17.52 11.09
N ALA A 255 2.15 -16.28 10.71
CA ALA A 255 1.14 -15.26 10.53
C ALA A 255 1.36 -14.55 9.21
N SER A 256 0.29 -14.35 8.45
CA SER A 256 0.30 -13.43 7.32
C SER A 256 -0.02 -12.04 7.87
N ASN A 257 1.03 -11.30 8.20
CA ASN A 257 0.87 -9.97 8.78
C ASN A 257 0.51 -8.90 7.76
N TYR A 258 0.76 -9.20 6.50
CA TYR A 258 0.53 -8.30 5.40
C TYR A 258 0.02 -9.06 4.19
N PHE A 259 -1.06 -8.56 3.61
CA PHE A 259 -1.60 -9.10 2.38
C PHE A 259 -2.21 -8.01 1.51
N THR A 260 -1.65 -7.82 0.31
CA THR A 260 -2.30 -7.05 -0.76
C THR A 260 -2.81 -8.04 -1.80
N PRO A 261 -4.10 -8.03 -2.14
CA PRO A 261 -4.65 -8.92 -3.14
C PRO A 261 -4.10 -8.60 -4.54
N ALA A 262 -4.12 -9.58 -5.43
CA ALA A 262 -3.96 -9.28 -6.85
C ALA A 262 -5.13 -8.40 -7.31
N ARG A 263 -4.82 -7.39 -8.16
CA ARG A 263 -5.79 -6.39 -8.62
C ARG A 263 -5.78 -6.24 -10.13
N PHE A 264 -6.99 -6.07 -10.68
CA PHE A 264 -7.21 -5.75 -12.08
C PHE A 264 -7.97 -4.43 -12.13
N GLY A 265 -7.32 -3.39 -12.61
CA GLY A 265 -7.88 -2.06 -12.73
C GLY A 265 -8.19 -1.71 -14.19
N GLY A 266 -9.26 -0.97 -14.40
CA GLY A 266 -9.59 -0.37 -15.69
C GLY A 266 -10.14 1.03 -15.47
N GLY A 267 -9.74 1.99 -16.30
CA GLY A 267 -10.19 3.37 -16.22
C GLY A 267 -10.42 4.01 -17.57
N VAL A 268 -11.36 4.92 -17.61
CA VAL A 268 -11.64 5.75 -18.78
C VAL A 268 -11.74 7.21 -18.36
N ALA A 269 -11.01 8.08 -19.05
CA ALA A 269 -11.06 9.52 -18.86
C ALA A 269 -11.57 10.22 -20.12
N ILE A 270 -12.40 11.23 -19.93
CA ILE A 270 -13.01 12.02 -21.01
C ILE A 270 -12.77 13.50 -20.74
N ASP A 271 -12.14 14.18 -21.70
CA ASP A 271 -12.05 15.63 -21.72
C ASP A 271 -13.36 16.22 -22.26
N VAL A 272 -14.31 16.51 -21.35
CA VAL A 272 -15.63 17.07 -21.67
C VAL A 272 -15.48 18.47 -22.25
N LEU A 273 -14.60 19.27 -21.64
CA LEU A 273 -14.11 20.56 -22.11
C LEU A 273 -12.58 20.53 -22.13
N PRO A 274 -11.91 21.46 -22.83
CA PRO A 274 -10.45 21.56 -22.75
C PRO A 274 -9.91 21.69 -21.33
N GLU A 275 -10.71 22.28 -20.43
CA GLU A 275 -10.37 22.53 -19.03
C GLU A 275 -10.96 21.50 -18.06
N LEU A 276 -11.89 20.63 -18.53
CA LEU A 276 -12.65 19.70 -17.66
C LEU A 276 -12.46 18.26 -18.08
N THR A 277 -11.80 17.49 -17.24
CA THR A 277 -11.63 16.04 -17.36
C THR A 277 -12.48 15.31 -16.32
N LEU A 278 -13.18 14.28 -16.76
CA LEU A 278 -13.85 13.29 -15.90
C LEU A 278 -13.15 11.94 -16.07
N GLU A 279 -12.94 11.23 -14.98
CA GLU A 279 -12.38 9.87 -14.99
C GLU A 279 -13.23 8.93 -14.13
N ALA A 280 -13.42 7.71 -14.62
CA ALA A 280 -14.07 6.62 -13.89
C ALA A 280 -13.18 5.39 -13.96
N ASP A 281 -12.90 4.80 -12.78
CA ASP A 281 -12.10 3.60 -12.61
C ASP A 281 -12.90 2.50 -11.91
N LEU A 282 -12.65 1.26 -12.30
CA LEU A 282 -13.08 0.05 -11.61
C LEU A 282 -11.86 -0.79 -11.27
N THR A 283 -11.84 -1.35 -10.06
CA THR A 283 -10.75 -2.24 -9.61
C THR A 283 -11.34 -3.51 -9.00
N ILE A 284 -10.99 -4.66 -9.54
CA ILE A 284 -11.34 -5.98 -8.99
C ILE A 284 -10.19 -6.42 -8.08
N ASN A 285 -10.49 -6.68 -6.82
CA ASN A 285 -9.53 -7.12 -5.80
C ASN A 285 -9.78 -8.58 -5.45
N ARG A 286 -8.76 -9.44 -5.59
CA ARG A 286 -8.82 -10.88 -5.35
C ARG A 286 -8.55 -11.22 -3.87
N TRP A 287 -9.43 -10.73 -3.00
CA TRP A 287 -9.34 -10.97 -1.55
C TRP A 287 -9.57 -12.41 -1.12
N SER A 288 -10.25 -13.23 -1.96
CA SER A 288 -10.42 -14.66 -1.71
C SER A 288 -9.11 -15.44 -1.60
N ALA A 289 -8.01 -14.86 -2.06
CA ALA A 289 -6.66 -15.41 -1.89
C ALA A 289 -6.00 -15.07 -0.54
N TYR A 290 -6.70 -14.36 0.37
CA TYR A 290 -6.18 -14.02 1.69
C TYR A 290 -5.85 -15.28 2.47
N PRO A 291 -4.59 -15.48 2.94
CA PRO A 291 -4.17 -16.66 3.66
C PRO A 291 -4.75 -16.70 5.08
N ALA A 292 -4.51 -17.79 5.81
CA ALA A 292 -4.83 -17.82 7.24
C ALA A 292 -4.11 -16.69 7.97
N ALA A 293 -4.87 -15.90 8.74
CA ALA A 293 -4.32 -14.73 9.42
C ALA A 293 -3.24 -15.10 10.44
N ALA A 294 -3.37 -16.25 11.08
CA ALA A 294 -2.33 -16.85 11.91
C ALA A 294 -2.51 -18.37 11.97
N ASP A 295 -1.41 -19.09 11.90
CA ASP A 295 -1.32 -20.51 12.21
C ASP A 295 -0.43 -20.64 13.45
N LEU A 296 -1.03 -21.01 14.58
CA LEU A 296 -0.34 -21.18 15.85
C LEU A 296 -0.26 -22.67 16.14
N ALA A 297 0.92 -23.25 15.95
CA ALA A 297 1.22 -24.58 16.42
C ALA A 297 1.97 -24.49 17.75
N VAL A 298 1.40 -25.05 18.81
CA VAL A 298 2.09 -25.18 20.11
C VAL A 298 2.36 -26.67 20.33
N LEU A 299 3.63 -27.02 20.33
CA LEU A 299 4.09 -28.35 20.71
C LEU A 299 4.67 -28.28 22.11
N ILE A 300 4.04 -28.95 23.06
CA ILE A 300 4.54 -29.09 24.42
C ILE A 300 5.01 -30.54 24.56
N ALA A 301 6.32 -30.71 24.64
CA ALA A 301 6.95 -32.00 24.87
C ALA A 301 7.52 -32.03 26.31
N LEU A 302 6.83 -32.69 27.23
CA LEU A 302 7.28 -32.90 28.60
C LEU A 302 7.77 -34.33 28.76
N ASP A 303 8.82 -34.54 29.55
CA ASP A 303 9.38 -35.87 29.80
C ASP A 303 8.38 -36.85 30.44
N ILE A 304 7.24 -36.35 30.93
CA ILE A 304 6.25 -37.12 31.69
C ILE A 304 4.92 -37.36 30.94
N ALA A 305 4.72 -36.76 29.76
CA ALA A 305 3.45 -36.84 29.05
C ALA A 305 3.66 -36.87 27.53
N PRO A 306 2.73 -37.47 26.76
CA PRO A 306 2.77 -37.37 25.28
C PRO A 306 2.64 -35.92 24.85
N PRO A 307 3.27 -35.52 23.72
CA PRO A 307 3.25 -34.15 23.25
C PRO A 307 1.83 -33.70 22.92
N LEU A 308 1.48 -32.50 23.38
CA LEU A 308 0.23 -31.83 23.07
C LEU A 308 0.46 -30.95 21.84
N VAL A 309 -0.36 -31.12 20.82
CA VAL A 309 -0.35 -30.29 19.60
C VAL A 309 -1.65 -29.51 19.53
N SER A 310 -1.55 -28.19 19.47
CA SER A 310 -2.70 -27.33 19.20
C SER A 310 -2.82 -27.07 17.71
N THR A 311 -4.06 -27.00 17.20
CA THR A 311 -4.35 -26.91 15.78
C THR A 311 -4.61 -25.49 15.31
N SER A 312 -4.40 -25.28 13.99
CA SER A 312 -4.54 -24.03 13.25
C SER A 312 -5.91 -23.38 13.32
N LEU A 313 -5.94 -22.05 13.23
CA LEU A 313 -7.15 -21.25 13.07
C LEU A 313 -7.69 -21.42 11.62
N PRO A 314 -9.01 -21.37 11.44
CA PRO A 314 -9.60 -21.50 10.10
C PRO A 314 -9.16 -20.35 9.18
N VAL A 315 -8.96 -20.67 7.91
CA VAL A 315 -8.70 -19.67 6.87
C VAL A 315 -9.88 -18.69 6.79
N PRO A 316 -9.65 -17.39 6.83
CA PRO A 316 -10.71 -16.41 6.64
C PRO A 316 -11.30 -16.54 5.24
N ALA A 317 -12.61 -16.68 5.15
CA ALA A 317 -13.30 -16.78 3.86
C ALA A 317 -13.54 -15.37 3.27
N PHE A 318 -12.50 -14.57 3.07
CA PHE A 318 -12.63 -13.26 2.46
C PHE A 318 -13.20 -13.37 1.04
N THR A 319 -13.98 -12.37 0.65
CA THR A 319 -14.65 -12.32 -0.64
C THR A 319 -14.00 -11.30 -1.56
N ASP A 320 -13.92 -11.63 -2.87
CA ASP A 320 -13.43 -10.68 -3.87
C ASP A 320 -14.33 -9.45 -3.92
N THR A 321 -13.72 -8.27 -4.10
CA THR A 321 -14.45 -7.00 -4.14
C THR A 321 -14.24 -6.26 -5.45
N VAL A 322 -15.16 -5.35 -5.75
CA VAL A 322 -15.05 -4.42 -6.87
C VAL A 322 -15.18 -3.00 -6.33
N ASP A 323 -14.08 -2.24 -6.41
CA ASP A 323 -14.06 -0.83 -6.05
C ASP A 323 -14.45 0.01 -7.27
N GLY A 324 -15.30 1.01 -7.06
CA GLY A 324 -15.65 2.01 -8.06
C GLY A 324 -15.13 3.38 -7.64
N LYS A 325 -14.50 4.12 -8.57
CA LYS A 325 -13.97 5.45 -8.32
C LYS A 325 -14.40 6.42 -9.41
N LEU A 326 -14.64 7.66 -9.02
CA LEU A 326 -14.93 8.78 -9.92
C LEU A 326 -14.04 9.96 -9.54
N GLY A 327 -13.44 10.60 -10.55
CA GLY A 327 -12.61 11.77 -10.38
C GLY A 327 -13.01 12.87 -11.36
N VAL A 328 -12.90 14.12 -10.95
CA VAL A 328 -13.06 15.30 -11.79
C VAL A 328 -11.91 16.26 -11.56
N GLU A 329 -11.36 16.77 -12.63
CA GLU A 329 -10.38 17.86 -12.63
C GLU A 329 -10.86 18.99 -13.55
N TYR A 330 -10.96 20.19 -12.97
CA TYR A 330 -11.10 21.42 -13.73
C TYR A 330 -9.78 22.19 -13.65
N ARG A 331 -9.12 22.39 -14.79
CA ARG A 331 -7.84 23.08 -14.90
C ARG A 331 -8.00 24.36 -15.71
N ARG A 332 -7.74 25.49 -15.07
CA ARG A 332 -7.75 26.79 -15.71
C ARG A 332 -6.31 27.23 -16.05
N PRO A 333 -5.93 27.23 -17.33
CA PRO A 333 -4.61 27.70 -17.74
C PRO A 333 -4.51 29.21 -17.57
N GLY A 334 -3.34 29.68 -17.15
CA GLY A 334 -2.98 31.08 -17.02
C GLY A 334 -1.65 31.39 -17.71
N ARG A 335 -1.23 32.65 -17.72
CA ARG A 335 0.01 33.04 -18.40
C ARG A 335 1.28 32.56 -17.68
N ARG A 336 1.24 32.52 -16.35
CA ARG A 336 2.37 32.11 -15.49
C ARG A 336 1.94 31.11 -14.41
N THR A 337 0.65 30.96 -14.22
CA THR A 337 0.11 30.16 -13.14
C THR A 337 -1.15 29.45 -13.63
N ASP A 338 -1.13 28.12 -13.70
CA ASP A 338 -2.34 27.34 -13.91
C ASP A 338 -2.93 26.97 -12.54
N VAL A 339 -4.25 26.91 -12.48
CA VAL A 339 -4.96 26.46 -11.27
C VAL A 339 -5.81 25.25 -11.63
N ALA A 340 -5.71 24.20 -10.82
CA ALA A 340 -6.54 23.02 -10.92
C ALA A 340 -7.40 22.88 -9.65
N VAL A 341 -8.68 22.54 -9.84
CA VAL A 341 -9.59 22.15 -8.78
C VAL A 341 -10.01 20.72 -9.05
N ARG A 342 -9.94 19.88 -8.02
CA ARG A 342 -10.23 18.46 -8.13
C ARG A 342 -11.24 18.02 -7.08
N ALA A 343 -12.05 17.05 -7.44
CA ALA A 343 -12.91 16.33 -6.52
C ALA A 343 -13.01 14.87 -6.95
N GLY A 344 -13.36 14.01 -6.00
CA GLY A 344 -13.55 12.61 -6.30
C GLY A 344 -14.41 11.91 -5.28
N GLY A 345 -14.81 10.69 -5.61
CA GLY A 345 -15.51 9.79 -4.72
C GLY A 345 -15.21 8.34 -5.07
N ALA A 346 -15.24 7.48 -4.07
CA ALA A 346 -15.09 6.05 -4.27
C ALA A 346 -16.01 5.26 -3.35
N TRP A 347 -16.40 4.10 -3.84
CA TRP A 347 -17.05 3.06 -3.06
C TRP A 347 -16.14 1.83 -3.02
N ARG A 348 -15.84 1.35 -1.80
CA ARG A 348 -14.98 0.20 -1.54
C ARG A 348 -15.72 -0.77 -0.64
N PRO A 349 -16.28 -1.87 -1.16
CA PRO A 349 -16.91 -2.92 -0.36
C PRO A 349 -15.89 -3.59 0.57
N THR A 350 -16.35 -3.99 1.75
CA THR A 350 -15.52 -4.79 2.65
C THR A 350 -15.33 -6.21 2.13
N PRO A 351 -14.10 -6.76 2.13
CA PRO A 351 -13.85 -8.17 1.84
C PRO A 351 -14.14 -9.08 3.03
N VAL A 352 -14.28 -8.51 4.23
CA VAL A 352 -14.40 -9.27 5.48
C VAL A 352 -15.80 -9.84 5.62
N PRO A 353 -15.94 -11.18 5.64
CA PRO A 353 -17.25 -11.82 5.80
C PRO A 353 -17.78 -11.65 7.24
N PRO A 354 -19.07 -11.92 7.47
CA PRO A 354 -19.62 -11.98 8.83
C PRO A 354 -18.82 -12.95 9.71
N GLN A 355 -18.42 -12.46 10.89
CA GLN A 355 -17.59 -13.21 11.83
C GLN A 355 -18.46 -14.07 12.73
N ILE A 356 -18.63 -15.34 12.39
CA ILE A 356 -19.53 -16.28 13.11
C ILE A 356 -18.78 -17.26 14.04
N GLY A 357 -17.47 -17.33 13.94
CA GLY A 357 -16.61 -18.28 14.66
C GLY A 357 -15.65 -17.61 15.64
N LEU A 358 -14.45 -18.16 15.71
CA LEU A 358 -13.38 -17.71 16.64
C LEU A 358 -12.72 -16.38 16.24
N THR A 359 -12.91 -15.92 15.01
CA THR A 359 -12.29 -14.67 14.53
C THR A 359 -13.18 -13.45 14.81
N SER A 360 -12.57 -12.29 15.03
CA SER A 360 -13.25 -11.02 15.38
C SER A 360 -12.73 -9.87 14.54
N TRP A 361 -12.60 -10.06 13.23
CA TRP A 361 -12.13 -9.00 12.33
C TRP A 361 -13.22 -7.97 12.09
N ALA A 362 -12.90 -6.74 12.37
CA ALA A 362 -13.72 -5.58 12.10
C ALA A 362 -13.36 -4.99 10.74
N ASP A 363 -14.34 -4.64 9.95
CA ASP A 363 -14.25 -3.79 8.78
C ASP A 363 -15.66 -3.32 8.43
N GLY A 364 -15.81 -2.58 7.33
CA GLY A 364 -17.10 -2.16 6.80
C GLY A 364 -16.93 -1.54 5.42
N ASP A 365 -18.02 -1.51 4.65
CA ASP A 365 -18.00 -0.80 3.37
C ASP A 365 -17.58 0.65 3.57
N ARG A 366 -16.79 1.17 2.61
CA ARG A 366 -16.23 2.52 2.72
C ARG A 366 -16.72 3.41 1.61
N LEU A 367 -17.24 4.56 2.00
CA LEU A 367 -17.51 5.69 1.11
C LEU A 367 -16.40 6.72 1.29
N LEU A 368 -15.70 7.02 0.21
CA LEU A 368 -14.64 8.02 0.15
C LEU A 368 -15.13 9.25 -0.61
N LEU A 369 -14.94 10.44 -0.04
CA LEU A 369 -15.13 11.74 -0.70
C LEU A 369 -13.83 12.54 -0.61
N THR A 370 -13.46 13.19 -1.70
CA THR A 370 -12.18 13.91 -1.79
C THR A 370 -12.33 15.26 -2.49
N ALA A 371 -11.47 16.20 -2.11
CA ALA A 371 -11.32 17.48 -2.78
C ALA A 371 -9.87 17.93 -2.76
N GLY A 372 -9.47 18.76 -3.71
CA GLY A 372 -8.13 19.31 -3.72
C GLY A 372 -7.95 20.47 -4.69
N VAL A 373 -6.83 21.15 -4.52
CA VAL A 373 -6.41 22.25 -5.37
C VAL A 373 -4.96 22.05 -5.79
N GLY A 374 -4.66 22.44 -7.02
CA GLY A 374 -3.31 22.43 -7.56
C GLY A 374 -2.96 23.77 -8.18
N VAL A 375 -1.70 24.16 -8.08
CA VAL A 375 -1.16 25.36 -8.70
C VAL A 375 0.12 25.00 -9.42
N THR A 376 0.16 25.25 -10.74
CA THR A 376 1.39 25.13 -11.53
C THR A 376 2.02 26.52 -11.65
N LEU A 377 3.22 26.69 -11.15
CA LEU A 377 4.02 27.90 -11.30
C LEU A 377 4.98 27.70 -12.47
N ALA A 378 4.76 28.42 -13.56
CA ALA A 378 5.59 28.39 -14.76
C ALA A 378 6.12 29.81 -15.05
N ASP A 379 7.33 29.89 -15.65
CA ASP A 379 7.94 31.14 -16.10
C ASP A 379 8.04 32.25 -15.03
N TRP A 380 8.55 31.88 -13.85
CA TRP A 380 8.83 32.80 -12.75
C TRP A 380 10.34 33.14 -12.66
N ALA A 381 11.04 33.13 -13.82
CA ALA A 381 12.45 33.49 -13.87
C ALA A 381 12.69 34.94 -13.34
N PRO A 382 13.80 35.19 -12.62
CA PRO A 382 14.91 34.28 -12.36
C PRO A 382 14.72 33.35 -11.12
N ILE A 383 13.59 33.45 -10.40
CA ILE A 383 13.39 32.75 -9.12
C ILE A 383 13.12 31.26 -9.38
N LEU A 384 12.24 30.94 -10.32
CA LEU A 384 11.91 29.57 -10.73
C LEU A 384 12.22 29.40 -12.22
N THR A 385 13.23 28.61 -12.51
CA THR A 385 13.67 28.34 -13.89
C THR A 385 12.95 27.14 -14.53
N ARG A 386 12.20 26.38 -13.73
CA ARG A 386 11.46 25.18 -14.13
C ARG A 386 10.05 25.23 -13.59
N PRO A 387 9.07 24.65 -14.28
CA PRO A 387 7.71 24.56 -13.77
C PRO A 387 7.64 23.70 -12.50
N ILE A 388 6.89 24.17 -11.52
CA ILE A 388 6.61 23.47 -10.26
C ILE A 388 5.11 23.37 -10.10
N ASP A 389 4.61 22.14 -9.90
CA ASP A 389 3.23 21.89 -9.49
C ASP A 389 3.20 21.75 -7.96
N LEU A 390 2.28 22.43 -7.32
CA LEU A 390 2.00 22.34 -5.88
C LEU A 390 0.55 21.90 -5.72
N ASP A 391 0.33 20.80 -5.05
CA ASP A 391 -0.98 20.20 -4.86
C ASP A 391 -1.30 20.01 -3.38
N LEU A 392 -2.59 20.20 -3.04
CA LEU A 392 -3.18 19.92 -1.73
C LEU A 392 -4.42 19.05 -1.93
N ALA A 393 -4.60 18.05 -1.09
CA ALA A 393 -5.76 17.18 -1.06
C ALA A 393 -6.31 17.00 0.35
N LEU A 394 -7.61 16.83 0.42
CA LEU A 394 -8.35 16.42 1.61
C LEU A 394 -9.24 15.23 1.23
N GLN A 395 -9.27 14.23 2.11
CA GLN A 395 -10.13 13.05 1.96
C GLN A 395 -10.89 12.81 3.26
N TRP A 396 -12.14 12.40 3.11
CA TRP A 396 -12.95 11.85 4.18
C TRP A 396 -13.46 10.49 3.74
N GLN A 397 -13.21 9.48 4.56
CA GLN A 397 -13.70 8.12 4.34
C GLN A 397 -14.64 7.77 5.50
N HIS A 398 -15.82 7.32 5.16
CA HIS A 398 -16.77 6.77 6.12
C HIS A 398 -16.72 5.23 6.05
N VAL A 399 -16.36 4.60 7.17
CA VAL A 399 -16.43 3.16 7.36
C VAL A 399 -17.81 2.84 7.94
N ALA A 400 -18.63 2.16 7.15
CA ALA A 400 -20.00 1.86 7.51
C ALA A 400 -20.07 1.06 8.82
N ARG A 401 -21.03 1.40 9.67
CA ARG A 401 -21.22 0.68 10.93
C ARG A 401 -21.68 -0.74 10.65
N GLN A 402 -20.97 -1.71 11.20
CA GLN A 402 -21.29 -3.13 11.15
C GLN A 402 -21.55 -3.66 12.56
N LEU A 403 -22.59 -4.49 12.71
CA LEU A 403 -22.85 -5.25 13.91
C LEU A 403 -22.52 -6.71 13.63
N THR A 404 -21.53 -7.21 14.33
CA THR A 404 -21.12 -8.61 14.28
C THR A 404 -21.74 -9.37 15.41
N GLN A 405 -22.44 -10.47 15.12
CA GLN A 405 -23.00 -11.40 16.10
C GLN A 405 -22.47 -12.80 15.81
N LYS A 406 -21.92 -13.44 16.83
CA LYS A 406 -21.37 -14.79 16.73
C LYS A 406 -22.35 -15.81 17.30
N HIS A 407 -22.21 -17.06 16.87
CA HIS A 407 -23.00 -18.17 17.37
C HIS A 407 -22.36 -18.92 18.54
N ILE A 408 -21.15 -18.47 18.98
CA ILE A 408 -20.38 -19.11 20.05
C ILE A 408 -20.33 -18.17 21.24
N GLU A 409 -21.13 -18.45 22.27
CA GLU A 409 -21.30 -17.58 23.46
C GLU A 409 -20.07 -17.49 24.36
N THR A 410 -19.18 -18.49 24.30
CA THR A 410 -18.01 -18.58 25.20
C THR A 410 -16.77 -17.87 24.66
N VAL A 411 -16.83 -17.29 23.45
CA VAL A 411 -15.67 -16.65 22.81
C VAL A 411 -15.65 -15.16 23.15
N PRO A 412 -14.51 -14.59 23.60
CA PRO A 412 -14.36 -13.13 23.75
C PRO A 412 -14.74 -12.41 22.46
N GLY A 413 -15.48 -11.31 22.56
CA GLY A 413 -15.98 -10.57 21.40
C GLY A 413 -17.14 -11.24 20.66
N GLU A 414 -17.97 -11.99 21.38
CA GLU A 414 -19.18 -12.68 20.89
C GLU A 414 -20.08 -11.78 20.04
N ALA A 415 -20.32 -10.56 20.49
CA ALA A 415 -21.00 -9.54 19.69
C ALA A 415 -20.25 -8.21 19.81
N PHE A 416 -20.00 -7.56 18.67
CA PHE A 416 -19.40 -6.24 18.68
C PHE A 416 -19.89 -5.38 17.51
N SER A 417 -19.85 -4.07 17.69
CA SER A 417 -20.11 -3.10 16.63
C SER A 417 -18.80 -2.41 16.24
N SER A 418 -18.58 -2.23 14.95
CA SER A 418 -17.41 -1.53 14.42
C SER A 418 -17.82 -0.47 13.41
N GLY A 419 -16.96 0.50 13.15
CA GLY A 419 -17.15 1.55 12.15
C GLY A 419 -16.44 2.84 12.54
N GLY A 420 -16.58 3.89 11.73
CA GLY A 420 -15.98 5.17 12.03
C GLY A 420 -15.66 6.00 10.80
N ASN A 421 -14.63 6.85 10.93
CA ASN A 421 -14.17 7.71 9.83
C ASN A 421 -12.65 7.76 9.77
N ILE A 422 -12.15 7.96 8.56
CA ILE A 422 -10.73 8.24 8.32
C ILE A 422 -10.66 9.61 7.63
N LEU A 423 -9.80 10.48 8.14
CA LEU A 423 -9.55 11.80 7.57
C LEU A 423 -8.11 11.87 7.08
N HIS A 424 -7.90 12.24 5.82
CA HIS A 424 -6.56 12.39 5.29
C HIS A 424 -6.35 13.78 4.69
N ALA A 425 -5.16 14.32 4.91
CA ALA A 425 -4.65 15.52 4.26
C ALA A 425 -3.30 15.22 3.63
N GLY A 426 -3.10 15.64 2.39
CA GLY A 426 -1.86 15.42 1.64
C GLY A 426 -1.43 16.67 0.88
N VAL A 427 -0.12 16.87 0.81
CA VAL A 427 0.52 17.91 0.01
C VAL A 427 1.57 17.27 -0.90
N SER A 428 1.77 17.81 -2.09
CA SER A 428 2.87 17.39 -2.96
C SER A 428 3.41 18.54 -3.80
N ALA A 429 4.68 18.44 -4.17
CA ALA A 429 5.35 19.29 -5.12
C ALA A 429 5.96 18.44 -6.23
N THR A 430 5.74 18.81 -7.50
CA THR A 430 6.34 18.15 -8.66
C THR A 430 7.16 19.15 -9.45
N VAL A 431 8.44 18.87 -9.65
CA VAL A 431 9.36 19.67 -10.47
C VAL A 431 9.62 18.97 -11.79
N ARG A 432 9.50 19.70 -12.91
CA ARG A 432 9.82 19.21 -14.26
C ARG A 432 11.13 19.86 -14.75
N PHE A 433 12.02 19.07 -15.37
CA PHE A 433 13.36 19.50 -15.78
C PHE A 433 13.50 19.65 -17.29
#